data_66784eafa79669a159d724a52ad48eb9
#
_entry.id   66784eafa79669a159d724a52ad48eb9
#
_cell.length_a   1.000
_cell.length_b   1.000
_cell.length_c   1.000
_cell.angle_alpha   90.00
_cell.angle_beta   90.00
_cell.angle_gamma   90.00
#
_symmetry.space_group_name_H-M   'P 1'
#
loop_
_entity.id
_entity.type
_entity.pdbx_description
1 polymer ?
#
loop_
_entity_poly.entity_id
_entity_poly.type
_entity_poly.pdbx_seq_one_letter_code
_entity_poly.pdbx_strand_id
1 'polypeptide(L)'
;NAAKIRQMSGGQFPCPIVFRGPTGSAGQLGATHSQAFESWYANCPGLKVIVPSNPYDAKGLLKSAIRDNDPVIFMESEQMYGDKGEVPEGEYTLPIGVADIKRSGKDVTLVTYGKMLKEALKASEELIKEEIDTEIIDLRTIRPMDYEAIFESVKKTNRLVILEESWPFGNISTEITYQVQNEIFDYLDAPIEKINTAD
;
A
#
# COMPACT_ATOMS: atom_id res chain seq x y z
N ASN A 1 10.81 -12.04 -16.60
CA ASN A 1 10.38 -12.08 -18.03
C ASN A 1 9.01 -11.45 -18.21
N ALA A 2 7.96 -11.82 -17.45
CA ALA A 2 6.61 -11.23 -17.59
C ALA A 2 6.62 -9.71 -17.61
N ALA A 3 7.34 -9.07 -16.70
CA ALA A 3 7.48 -7.61 -16.58
C ALA A 3 8.06 -6.92 -17.83
N LYS A 4 8.72 -7.65 -18.74
CA LYS A 4 9.45 -7.09 -19.87
C LYS A 4 8.85 -7.42 -21.23
N ILE A 5 7.96 -8.38 -21.32
CA ILE A 5 7.41 -8.87 -22.60
C ILE A 5 6.80 -7.72 -23.40
N ARG A 6 5.96 -6.90 -22.78
CA ARG A 6 5.31 -5.78 -23.49
C ARG A 6 6.30 -4.75 -24.02
N GLN A 7 7.29 -4.37 -23.20
CA GLN A 7 8.33 -3.44 -23.63
C GLN A 7 9.22 -4.03 -24.72
N MET A 8 9.66 -5.28 -24.55
CA MET A 8 10.53 -5.96 -25.53
C MET A 8 9.85 -6.21 -26.88
N SER A 9 8.52 -6.34 -26.87
CA SER A 9 7.74 -6.50 -28.10
C SER A 9 7.32 -5.16 -28.75
N GLY A 10 7.79 -4.02 -28.22
CA GLY A 10 7.32 -2.71 -28.70
C GLY A 10 5.83 -2.47 -28.45
N GLY A 11 5.27 -3.06 -27.39
CA GLY A 11 3.87 -2.95 -27.03
C GLY A 11 2.92 -3.96 -27.72
N GLN A 12 3.44 -4.82 -28.60
CA GLN A 12 2.62 -5.75 -29.39
C GLN A 12 2.05 -6.90 -28.56
N PHE A 13 2.79 -7.37 -27.55
CA PHE A 13 2.39 -8.51 -26.73
C PHE A 13 2.03 -8.06 -25.31
N PRO A 14 0.74 -8.11 -24.92
CA PRO A 14 0.35 -7.95 -23.51
C PRO A 14 0.78 -9.17 -22.70
N CYS A 15 0.84 -9.00 -21.37
CA CYS A 15 1.10 -10.07 -20.42
C CYS A 15 0.08 -10.05 -19.29
N PRO A 16 -1.20 -10.39 -19.55
CA PRO A 16 -2.29 -10.30 -18.59
C PRO A 16 -2.24 -11.45 -17.58
N ILE A 17 -1.28 -11.41 -16.67
CA ILE A 17 -1.06 -12.44 -15.66
C ILE A 17 -1.20 -11.81 -14.27
N VAL A 18 -1.97 -12.44 -13.39
CA VAL A 18 -2.03 -12.11 -11.97
C VAL A 18 -1.29 -13.18 -11.18
N PHE A 19 -0.22 -12.78 -10.51
CA PHE A 19 0.46 -13.60 -9.50
C PHE A 19 -0.13 -13.24 -8.14
N ARG A 20 -0.75 -14.20 -7.48
CA ARG A 20 -1.49 -13.99 -6.25
C ARG A 20 -0.96 -14.88 -5.15
N GLY A 21 -0.79 -14.33 -3.96
CA GLY A 21 -0.35 -15.09 -2.80
C GLY A 21 -0.22 -14.25 -1.53
N PRO A 22 -0.01 -14.92 -0.37
CA PRO A 22 0.17 -14.22 0.89
C PRO A 22 1.52 -13.49 0.98
N THR A 23 1.52 -12.42 1.77
CA THR A 23 2.70 -11.63 2.15
C THR A 23 2.66 -11.34 3.64
N GLY A 24 3.81 -11.09 4.23
CA GLY A 24 3.95 -10.73 5.63
C GLY A 24 3.73 -11.89 6.58
N SER A 25 3.56 -11.58 7.84
CA SER A 25 3.35 -12.59 8.88
C SER A 25 1.95 -13.19 8.83
N ALA A 26 1.90 -14.50 9.04
CA ALA A 26 0.66 -15.28 9.21
C ALA A 26 0.52 -15.75 10.67
N GLY A 27 0.24 -17.00 10.89
CA GLY A 27 0.04 -17.60 12.21
C GLY A 27 1.25 -18.40 12.73
N GLN A 28 2.35 -17.76 13.07
CA GLN A 28 3.56 -18.41 13.65
C GLN A 28 4.17 -19.49 12.73
N LEU A 29 4.24 -19.24 11.45
CA LEU A 29 4.74 -20.18 10.44
C LEU A 29 6.28 -20.18 10.32
N GLY A 30 6.98 -19.34 11.08
CA GLY A 30 8.42 -19.19 11.03
C GLY A 30 8.92 -18.28 9.91
N ALA A 31 10.20 -17.99 9.90
CA ALA A 31 10.82 -16.94 9.08
C ALA A 31 10.62 -17.13 7.56
N THR A 32 10.60 -18.37 7.07
CA THR A 32 10.45 -18.66 5.65
C THR A 32 9.07 -18.37 5.08
N HIS A 33 8.07 -18.19 5.94
CA HIS A 33 6.66 -17.95 5.57
C HIS A 33 6.10 -16.65 6.15
N SER A 34 6.96 -15.74 6.61
CA SER A 34 6.54 -14.52 7.32
C SER A 34 7.22 -13.27 6.75
N GLN A 35 7.62 -13.29 5.50
CA GLN A 35 8.33 -12.18 4.88
C GLN A 35 7.41 -11.29 4.06
N ALA A 36 7.68 -9.98 4.09
CA ALA A 36 7.00 -8.97 3.30
C ALA A 36 7.85 -8.64 2.06
N PHE A 37 7.35 -8.98 0.87
CA PHE A 37 8.10 -8.88 -0.38
C PHE A 37 7.62 -7.77 -1.32
N GLU A 38 6.81 -6.83 -0.84
CA GLU A 38 6.24 -5.76 -1.65
C GLU A 38 7.34 -4.96 -2.36
N SER A 39 8.41 -4.60 -1.65
CA SER A 39 9.53 -3.84 -2.19
C SER A 39 10.30 -4.60 -3.28
N TRP A 40 10.45 -5.92 -3.17
CA TRP A 40 11.13 -6.74 -4.18
C TRP A 40 10.41 -6.68 -5.53
N TYR A 41 9.10 -6.85 -5.50
CA TYR A 41 8.30 -6.81 -6.74
C TYR A 41 8.10 -5.38 -7.23
N ALA A 42 7.93 -4.42 -6.33
CA ALA A 42 7.81 -3.00 -6.70
C ALA A 42 9.09 -2.47 -7.35
N ASN A 43 10.25 -2.99 -6.98
CA ASN A 43 11.53 -2.64 -7.60
C ASN A 43 11.70 -3.19 -9.05
N CYS A 44 10.80 -4.06 -9.51
CA CYS A 44 10.86 -4.60 -10.87
C CYS A 44 10.02 -3.76 -11.84
N PRO A 45 10.63 -2.90 -12.69
CA PRO A 45 9.86 -2.09 -13.65
C PRO A 45 9.06 -2.97 -14.61
N GLY A 46 7.76 -2.65 -14.75
CA GLY A 46 6.81 -3.40 -15.59
C GLY A 46 5.93 -4.36 -14.81
N LEU A 47 6.12 -4.52 -13.50
CA LEU A 47 5.14 -5.14 -12.62
C LEU A 47 4.25 -4.08 -11.97
N LYS A 48 2.98 -4.39 -11.79
CA LYS A 48 2.07 -3.70 -10.87
C LYS A 48 2.02 -4.48 -9.57
N VAL A 49 1.97 -3.80 -8.42
CA VAL A 49 1.93 -4.43 -7.10
C VAL A 49 0.75 -3.88 -6.32
N ILE A 50 -0.15 -4.77 -5.91
CA ILE A 50 -1.40 -4.45 -5.22
C ILE A 50 -1.40 -5.17 -3.87
N VAL A 51 -1.79 -4.45 -2.81
CA VAL A 51 -1.89 -4.98 -1.44
C VAL A 51 -3.20 -4.48 -0.81
N PRO A 52 -4.32 -5.18 -0.99
CA PRO A 52 -5.61 -4.74 -0.47
C PRO A 52 -5.65 -4.82 1.06
N SER A 53 -6.42 -3.91 1.67
CA SER A 53 -6.52 -3.77 3.12
C SER A 53 -7.88 -4.20 3.71
N ASN A 54 -8.83 -4.56 2.87
CA ASN A 54 -10.19 -4.96 3.29
C ASN A 54 -10.91 -5.75 2.18
N PRO A 55 -12.05 -6.40 2.46
CA PRO A 55 -12.80 -7.21 1.49
C PRO A 55 -13.32 -6.43 0.27
N TYR A 56 -13.74 -5.18 0.45
CA TYR A 56 -14.20 -4.31 -0.64
C TYR A 56 -13.07 -4.07 -1.66
N ASP A 57 -11.90 -3.65 -1.16
CA ASP A 57 -10.73 -3.39 -1.99
C ASP A 57 -10.21 -4.67 -2.64
N ALA A 58 -10.19 -5.79 -1.90
CA ALA A 58 -9.76 -7.08 -2.42
C ALA A 58 -10.59 -7.52 -3.64
N LYS A 59 -11.92 -7.43 -3.57
CA LYS A 59 -12.79 -7.77 -4.72
C LYS A 59 -12.60 -6.81 -5.89
N GLY A 60 -12.62 -5.51 -5.64
CA GLY A 60 -12.55 -4.48 -6.70
C GLY A 60 -11.20 -4.47 -7.42
N LEU A 61 -10.11 -4.49 -6.65
CA LEU A 61 -8.75 -4.48 -7.19
C LEU A 61 -8.36 -5.79 -7.87
N LEU A 62 -8.80 -6.94 -7.35
CA LEU A 62 -8.53 -8.23 -8.02
C LEU A 62 -9.20 -8.29 -9.40
N LYS A 63 -10.42 -7.77 -9.52
CA LYS A 63 -11.09 -7.68 -10.81
C LYS A 63 -10.38 -6.72 -11.77
N SER A 64 -9.86 -5.61 -11.26
CA SER A 64 -9.02 -4.70 -12.04
C SER A 64 -7.74 -5.38 -12.51
N ALA A 65 -7.07 -6.12 -11.61
CA ALA A 65 -5.86 -6.86 -11.93
C ALA A 65 -6.07 -7.92 -13.02
N ILE A 66 -7.19 -8.66 -12.97
CA ILE A 66 -7.54 -9.68 -13.98
C ILE A 66 -7.80 -9.04 -15.37
N ARG A 67 -8.27 -7.80 -15.40
CA ARG A 67 -8.57 -7.06 -16.64
C ARG A 67 -7.41 -6.21 -17.16
N ASP A 68 -6.31 -6.19 -16.42
CA ASP A 68 -5.11 -5.43 -16.82
C ASP A 68 -4.33 -6.16 -17.90
N ASN A 69 -3.72 -5.42 -18.81
CA ASN A 69 -2.89 -5.96 -19.88
C ASN A 69 -1.42 -6.20 -19.44
N ASP A 70 -1.04 -5.71 -18.28
CA ASP A 70 0.28 -5.85 -17.70
C ASP A 70 0.28 -6.85 -16.53
N PRO A 71 1.41 -7.48 -16.20
CA PRO A 71 1.47 -8.43 -15.10
C PRO A 71 1.30 -7.75 -13.74
N VAL A 72 0.43 -8.30 -12.92
CA VAL A 72 0.10 -7.82 -11.59
C VAL A 72 0.54 -8.83 -10.53
N ILE A 73 1.23 -8.35 -9.50
CA ILE A 73 1.48 -9.05 -8.26
C ILE A 73 0.41 -8.61 -7.28
N PHE A 74 -0.43 -9.54 -6.85
CA PHE A 74 -1.54 -9.29 -5.94
C PHE A 74 -1.25 -9.97 -4.60
N MET A 75 -0.83 -9.19 -3.62
CA MET A 75 -0.33 -9.67 -2.34
C MET A 75 -1.39 -9.51 -1.27
N GLU A 76 -1.66 -10.58 -0.54
CA GLU A 76 -2.72 -10.65 0.46
C GLU A 76 -2.12 -10.97 1.83
N SER A 77 -2.77 -10.54 2.90
CA SER A 77 -2.41 -11.01 4.23
C SER A 77 -3.26 -12.23 4.59
N GLU A 78 -2.61 -13.34 4.93
CA GLU A 78 -3.28 -14.55 5.39
C GLU A 78 -4.13 -14.30 6.66
N GLN A 79 -3.65 -13.42 7.54
CA GLN A 79 -4.39 -13.04 8.75
C GLN A 79 -5.73 -12.34 8.45
N MET A 80 -5.90 -11.82 7.24
CA MET A 80 -7.12 -11.13 6.81
C MET A 80 -8.12 -12.04 6.07
N TYR A 81 -7.80 -13.30 5.79
CA TYR A 81 -8.71 -14.20 5.05
C TYR A 81 -10.03 -14.47 5.77
N GLY A 82 -10.06 -14.30 7.09
CA GLY A 82 -11.27 -14.39 7.89
C GLY A 82 -12.05 -13.08 8.05
N ASP A 83 -11.54 -11.98 7.52
CA ASP A 83 -12.16 -10.67 7.70
C ASP A 83 -13.50 -10.57 6.97
N LYS A 84 -14.42 -9.92 7.63
CA LYS A 84 -15.75 -9.62 7.08
C LYS A 84 -15.88 -8.12 6.88
N GLY A 85 -16.54 -7.73 5.81
CA GLY A 85 -16.84 -6.33 5.50
C GLY A 85 -17.95 -6.23 4.48
N GLU A 86 -18.52 -5.05 4.34
CA GLU A 86 -19.51 -4.79 3.31
C GLU A 86 -18.86 -4.84 1.94
N VAL A 87 -19.39 -5.67 1.08
CA VAL A 87 -18.97 -5.82 -0.31
C VAL A 87 -20.21 -5.74 -1.18
N PRO A 88 -20.32 -4.74 -2.07
CA PRO A 88 -21.48 -4.60 -2.94
C PRO A 88 -21.71 -5.85 -3.79
N GLU A 89 -22.99 -6.20 -3.97
CA GLU A 89 -23.37 -7.19 -4.96
C GLU A 89 -23.12 -6.64 -6.38
N GLY A 90 -22.91 -7.55 -7.32
CA GLY A 90 -22.70 -7.18 -8.71
C GLY A 90 -21.24 -6.79 -9.06
N GLU A 91 -21.12 -6.17 -10.22
CA GLU A 91 -19.83 -5.81 -10.80
C GLU A 91 -19.37 -4.43 -10.35
N TYR A 92 -18.12 -4.36 -9.89
CA TYR A 92 -17.37 -3.13 -9.77
C TYR A 92 -15.87 -3.42 -9.85
N THR A 93 -15.10 -2.42 -10.21
CA THR A 93 -13.64 -2.42 -10.21
C THR A 93 -13.16 -1.19 -9.47
N LEU A 94 -11.94 -1.23 -8.98
CA LEU A 94 -11.24 -0.08 -8.40
C LEU A 94 -10.03 0.28 -9.25
N PRO A 95 -9.74 1.55 -9.46
CA PRO A 95 -8.58 1.95 -10.24
C PRO A 95 -7.28 1.54 -9.53
N ILE A 96 -6.36 0.95 -10.29
CA ILE A 96 -5.01 0.64 -9.84
C ILE A 96 -4.20 1.93 -9.79
N GLY A 97 -3.49 2.20 -8.71
CA GLY A 97 -2.69 3.41 -8.55
C GLY A 97 -3.43 4.58 -7.90
N VAL A 98 -4.59 4.33 -7.29
CA VAL A 98 -5.37 5.33 -6.56
C VAL A 98 -5.50 4.90 -5.11
N ALA A 99 -4.97 5.72 -4.21
CA ALA A 99 -5.08 5.52 -2.77
C ALA A 99 -6.48 5.84 -2.24
N ASP A 100 -6.75 5.49 -1.00
CA ASP A 100 -8.01 5.78 -0.32
C ASP A 100 -7.76 6.47 1.02
N ILE A 101 -8.40 7.60 1.23
CA ILE A 101 -8.38 8.30 2.51
C ILE A 101 -9.41 7.64 3.43
N LYS A 102 -8.95 6.74 4.28
CA LYS A 102 -9.81 5.98 5.21
C LYS A 102 -10.30 6.83 6.37
N ARG A 103 -9.56 7.84 6.74
CA ARG A 103 -9.91 8.80 7.76
C ARG A 103 -9.33 10.16 7.39
N SER A 104 -10.14 11.18 7.37
CA SER A 104 -9.67 12.56 7.23
C SER A 104 -9.13 13.07 8.58
N GLY A 105 -8.07 13.86 8.54
CA GLY A 105 -7.44 14.46 9.70
C GLY A 105 -6.64 15.72 9.32
N LYS A 106 -6.04 16.39 10.30
CA LYS A 106 -5.38 17.69 10.08
C LYS A 106 -4.01 17.84 10.75
N ASP A 107 -3.63 16.94 11.68
CA ASP A 107 -2.44 17.13 12.52
C ASP A 107 -1.26 16.24 12.09
N VAL A 108 -1.53 15.05 11.54
CA VAL A 108 -0.52 14.12 11.05
C VAL A 108 -1.08 13.24 9.93
N THR A 109 -0.30 13.04 8.89
CA THR A 109 -0.57 12.04 7.83
C THR A 109 0.04 10.70 8.24
N LEU A 110 -0.76 9.64 8.24
CA LEU A 110 -0.33 8.27 8.43
C LEU A 110 -0.59 7.49 7.14
N VAL A 111 0.48 7.07 6.48
CA VAL A 111 0.42 6.26 5.25
C VAL A 111 0.62 4.80 5.59
N THR A 112 -0.23 3.94 5.06
CA THR A 112 -0.17 2.49 5.29
C THR A 112 -0.77 1.69 4.14
N TYR A 113 -0.71 0.37 4.24
CA TYR A 113 -1.34 -0.57 3.31
C TYR A 113 -1.51 -1.95 3.95
N GLY A 114 -2.34 -2.79 3.32
CA GLY A 114 -2.56 -4.16 3.76
C GLY A 114 -3.12 -4.24 5.18
N LYS A 115 -2.70 -5.26 5.93
CA LYS A 115 -3.22 -5.50 7.29
C LYS A 115 -2.89 -4.39 8.28
N MET A 116 -1.83 -3.59 8.02
CA MET A 116 -1.43 -2.52 8.93
C MET A 116 -2.45 -1.37 8.97
N LEU A 117 -3.38 -1.31 8.01
CA LEU A 117 -4.51 -0.38 8.09
C LEU A 117 -5.34 -0.56 9.37
N LYS A 118 -5.52 -1.79 9.84
CA LYS A 118 -6.24 -2.04 11.10
C LYS A 118 -5.55 -1.42 12.30
N GLU A 119 -4.23 -1.54 12.35
CA GLU A 119 -3.44 -0.96 13.43
C GLU A 119 -3.41 0.58 13.35
N ALA A 120 -3.34 1.12 12.13
CA ALA A 120 -3.45 2.56 11.89
C ALA A 120 -4.78 3.13 12.40
N LEU A 121 -5.90 2.46 12.10
CA LEU A 121 -7.22 2.88 12.56
C LEU A 121 -7.34 2.82 14.09
N LYS A 122 -6.87 1.75 14.73
CA LYS A 122 -6.83 1.64 16.20
C LYS A 122 -5.97 2.73 16.83
N ALA A 123 -4.78 2.98 16.26
CA ALA A 123 -3.91 4.05 16.75
C ALA A 123 -4.58 5.41 16.66
N SER A 124 -5.32 5.69 15.59
CA SER A 124 -6.04 6.95 15.43
C SER A 124 -7.14 7.16 16.47
N GLU A 125 -7.79 6.07 16.92
CA GLU A 125 -8.78 6.12 18.01
C GLU A 125 -8.16 6.46 19.38
N GLU A 126 -6.91 6.09 19.60
CA GLU A 126 -6.17 6.48 20.81
C GLU A 126 -5.62 7.91 20.69
N LEU A 127 -5.04 8.26 19.54
CA LEU A 127 -4.45 9.58 19.30
C LEU A 127 -5.49 10.72 19.40
N ILE A 128 -6.74 10.49 18.99
CA ILE A 128 -7.79 11.51 19.12
C ILE A 128 -8.11 11.83 20.57
N LYS A 129 -7.86 10.92 21.52
CA LYS A 129 -8.02 11.18 22.96
C LYS A 129 -6.93 12.11 23.49
N GLU A 130 -5.81 12.18 22.77
CA GLU A 130 -4.69 13.09 23.02
C GLU A 130 -4.76 14.36 22.15
N GLU A 131 -5.94 14.62 21.57
CA GLU A 131 -6.21 15.76 20.68
C GLU A 131 -5.38 15.77 19.38
N ILE A 132 -4.89 14.60 18.93
CA ILE A 132 -4.15 14.43 17.68
C ILE A 132 -5.09 13.85 16.61
N ASP A 133 -5.38 14.65 15.59
CA ASP A 133 -6.30 14.29 14.50
C ASP A 133 -5.54 13.76 13.28
N THR A 134 -5.50 12.43 13.15
CA THR A 134 -4.71 11.71 12.15
C THR A 134 -5.47 11.54 10.84
N GLU A 135 -4.86 11.92 9.71
CA GLU A 135 -5.32 11.51 8.38
C GLU A 135 -4.69 10.17 8.00
N ILE A 136 -5.51 9.19 7.63
CA ILE A 136 -5.03 7.85 7.26
C ILE A 136 -5.24 7.62 5.78
N ILE A 137 -4.13 7.36 5.08
CA ILE A 137 -4.09 6.97 3.67
C ILE A 137 -3.78 5.49 3.55
N ASP A 138 -4.68 4.75 2.94
CA ASP A 138 -4.46 3.39 2.49
C ASP A 138 -3.98 3.42 1.03
N LEU A 139 -2.76 3.01 0.80
CA LEU A 139 -2.17 3.02 -0.55
C LEU A 139 -2.88 2.08 -1.51
N ARG A 140 -3.42 0.94 -1.05
CA ARG A 140 -4.03 -0.10 -1.90
C ARG A 140 -3.08 -0.70 -2.93
N THR A 141 -2.29 0.16 -3.58
CA THR A 141 -1.32 -0.20 -4.61
C THR A 141 0.04 0.40 -4.30
N ILE A 142 1.04 -0.44 -4.37
CA ILE A 142 2.44 -0.06 -4.13
C ILE A 142 3.08 0.43 -5.44
N ARG A 143 2.66 -0.19 -6.56
CA ARG A 143 3.12 0.23 -7.89
C ARG A 143 2.01 0.04 -8.93
N PRO A 144 1.59 1.12 -9.63
CA PRO A 144 1.97 2.52 -9.40
C PRO A 144 1.50 3.00 -8.03
N MET A 145 2.23 3.94 -7.43
CA MET A 145 1.88 4.57 -6.15
C MET A 145 1.19 5.91 -6.39
N ASP A 146 0.21 6.23 -5.57
CA ASP A 146 -0.48 7.51 -5.57
C ASP A 146 0.29 8.54 -4.72
N TYR A 147 1.36 9.07 -5.28
CA TYR A 147 2.16 10.09 -4.60
C TYR A 147 1.41 11.40 -4.40
N GLU A 148 0.49 11.74 -5.31
CA GLU A 148 -0.27 12.98 -5.19
C GLU A 148 -1.15 12.99 -3.93
N ALA A 149 -1.84 11.87 -3.65
CA ALA A 149 -2.62 11.75 -2.42
C ALA A 149 -1.75 11.91 -1.16
N ILE A 150 -0.52 11.37 -1.17
CA ILE A 150 0.44 11.53 -0.07
C ILE A 150 0.86 13.00 0.05
N PHE A 151 1.24 13.63 -1.05
CA PHE A 151 1.75 14.99 -1.05
C PHE A 151 0.69 16.00 -0.59
N GLU A 152 -0.54 15.89 -1.07
CA GLU A 152 -1.64 16.77 -0.66
C GLU A 152 -1.98 16.61 0.82
N SER A 153 -1.95 15.39 1.34
CA SER A 153 -2.14 15.14 2.77
C SER A 153 -1.01 15.74 3.61
N VAL A 154 0.25 15.51 3.22
CA VAL A 154 1.42 16.04 3.96
C VAL A 154 1.45 17.57 3.91
N LYS A 155 1.13 18.21 2.78
CA LYS A 155 1.01 19.68 2.70
C LYS A 155 -0.04 20.24 3.67
N LYS A 156 -1.08 19.49 3.97
CA LYS A 156 -2.12 19.87 4.92
C LYS A 156 -1.71 19.67 6.37
N THR A 157 -1.05 18.54 6.69
CA THR A 157 -0.76 18.12 8.06
C THR A 157 0.64 18.49 8.54
N ASN A 158 1.57 18.72 7.62
CA ASN A 158 3.00 19.04 7.82
C ASN A 158 3.81 17.94 8.54
N ARG A 159 3.23 16.76 8.78
CA ARG A 159 3.84 15.64 9.48
C ARG A 159 3.49 14.33 8.81
N LEU A 160 4.47 13.45 8.68
CA LEU A 160 4.30 12.15 8.03
C LEU A 160 4.81 11.01 8.91
N VAL A 161 3.95 10.03 9.13
CA VAL A 161 4.27 8.72 9.68
C VAL A 161 3.96 7.67 8.63
N ILE A 162 4.84 6.71 8.42
CA ILE A 162 4.62 5.59 7.48
C ILE A 162 4.65 4.30 8.29
N LEU A 163 3.56 3.54 8.23
CA LEU A 163 3.37 2.30 8.95
C LEU A 163 3.29 1.13 7.96
N GLU A 164 4.25 0.21 8.02
CA GLU A 164 4.26 -0.99 7.19
C GLU A 164 4.78 -2.22 7.93
N GLU A 165 4.41 -3.41 7.49
CA GLU A 165 4.83 -4.66 8.11
C GLU A 165 6.27 -5.05 7.75
N SER A 166 6.83 -4.51 6.70
CA SER A 166 8.17 -4.85 6.22
C SER A 166 9.26 -4.45 7.24
N TRP A 167 10.40 -5.14 7.17
CA TRP A 167 11.61 -4.74 7.92
C TRP A 167 12.16 -3.39 7.41
N PRO A 168 12.99 -2.68 8.21
CA PRO A 168 13.32 -1.28 7.93
C PRO A 168 14.26 -1.05 6.74
N PHE A 169 14.93 -2.08 6.21
CA PHE A 169 15.90 -1.95 5.14
C PHE A 169 15.26 -2.09 3.73
N GLY A 170 15.40 -1.07 2.88
CA GLY A 170 15.01 -1.13 1.46
C GLY A 170 13.52 -1.38 1.20
N ASN A 171 12.68 -0.87 2.05
CA ASN A 171 11.23 -1.04 2.04
C ASN A 171 10.48 0.11 1.33
N ILE A 172 9.15 0.03 1.30
CA ILE A 172 8.29 1.02 0.64
C ILE A 172 8.33 2.37 1.35
N SER A 173 8.44 2.39 2.68
CA SER A 173 8.53 3.64 3.43
C SER A 173 9.80 4.43 3.07
N THR A 174 10.88 3.76 2.69
CA THR A 174 12.10 4.43 2.23
C THR A 174 11.86 5.18 0.91
N GLU A 175 11.14 4.59 -0.03
CA GLU A 175 10.76 5.24 -1.29
C GLU A 175 9.83 6.44 -1.04
N ILE A 176 8.81 6.27 -0.20
CA ILE A 176 7.90 7.38 0.16
C ILE A 176 8.68 8.52 0.82
N THR A 177 9.55 8.21 1.77
CA THR A 177 10.41 9.19 2.44
C THR A 177 11.24 9.99 1.44
N TYR A 178 11.87 9.29 0.48
CA TYR A 178 12.67 9.96 -0.56
C TYR A 178 11.80 10.89 -1.40
N GLN A 179 10.66 10.46 -1.89
CA GLN A 179 9.79 11.26 -2.74
C GLN A 179 9.22 12.48 -2.02
N VAL A 180 8.79 12.34 -0.78
CA VAL A 180 8.31 13.48 0.04
C VAL A 180 9.43 14.47 0.31
N GLN A 181 10.63 13.99 0.64
CA GLN A 181 11.80 14.87 0.83
C GLN A 181 12.20 15.61 -0.46
N ASN A 182 12.08 14.95 -1.61
CA ASN A 182 12.47 15.54 -2.88
C ASN A 182 11.47 16.57 -3.41
N GLU A 183 10.17 16.31 -3.23
CA GLU A 183 9.10 17.08 -3.88
C GLU A 183 8.47 18.14 -2.97
N ILE A 184 8.38 17.87 -1.66
CA ILE A 184 7.61 18.71 -0.74
C ILE A 184 8.29 18.92 0.62
N PHE A 185 9.62 18.87 0.69
CA PHE A 185 10.38 19.05 1.93
C PHE A 185 9.98 20.30 2.72
N ASP A 186 9.75 21.41 2.03
CA ASP A 186 9.42 22.71 2.65
C ASP A 186 8.10 22.71 3.44
N TYR A 187 7.29 21.67 3.31
CA TYR A 187 6.05 21.51 4.06
C TYR A 187 6.21 20.68 5.35
N LEU A 188 7.38 20.09 5.59
CA LEU A 188 7.58 19.25 6.77
C LEU A 188 7.98 20.06 8.00
N ASP A 189 7.26 19.90 9.10
CA ASP A 189 7.57 20.48 10.40
C ASP A 189 8.46 19.59 11.29
N ALA A 190 8.57 18.29 10.91
CA ALA A 190 9.31 17.29 11.66
C ALA A 190 9.94 16.26 10.72
N PRO A 191 10.93 15.49 11.19
CA PRO A 191 11.41 14.32 10.46
C PRO A 191 10.28 13.33 10.16
N ILE A 192 10.39 12.66 9.00
CA ILE A 192 9.44 11.58 8.65
C ILE A 192 9.73 10.37 9.52
N GLU A 193 8.71 9.85 10.19
CA GLU A 193 8.82 8.66 11.03
C GLU A 193 8.38 7.41 10.28
N LYS A 194 9.16 6.33 10.44
CA LYS A 194 8.88 5.02 9.86
C LYS A 194 8.66 4.01 10.97
N ILE A 195 7.52 3.34 10.97
CA ILE A 195 7.19 2.27 11.89
C ILE A 195 7.19 0.96 11.10
N ASN A 196 8.13 0.09 11.42
CA ASN A 196 8.40 -1.16 10.74
C ASN A 196 8.44 -2.33 11.75
N THR A 197 8.39 -3.56 11.27
CA THR A 197 8.69 -4.71 12.11
C THR A 197 10.20 -4.79 12.41
N ALA A 198 10.58 -5.53 13.46
CA ALA A 198 11.95 -5.90 13.67
C ALA A 198 12.43 -6.92 12.60
N ASP A 199 13.75 -6.95 12.38
CA ASP A 199 14.40 -7.95 11.51
C ASP A 199 14.24 -9.38 12.06
#